data_ec666b6a41cb00352b4835e9a6ff1570
#
_entry.id   ec666b6a41cb00352b4835e9a6ff1570
#
_cell.length_a   1.000
_cell.length_b   1.000
_cell.length_c   1.000
_cell.angle_alpha   90.00
_cell.angle_beta   90.00
_cell.angle_gamma   90.00
#
_symmetry.space_group_name_H-M   'P 1'
#
loop_
_entity.id
_entity.type
_entity.pdbx_description
1 polymer ?
#
loop_
_entity_poly.entity_id
_entity_poly.type
_entity_poly.pdbx_seq_one_letter_code
_entity_poly.pdbx_strand_id
1 'polypeptide(L)'
;MSIRTHATRISAVGVAMFVLAGCVTAGSDDGDDQEDPQTVSDEITDEEVTLRLAYTDDPPAQALVEGFEDQYPNVTIETAQTDFGNYITSITRSMSSDDAPDIAQYNPGAMRSLVPAGHVLELGGYSELYGWEGAFPPASLEQLMSDDDAQQFGTGGLYAVPGGLSVLGVYYNRPMLEEAGVDEVPSTLAEFSEAMEAVAETGERPLSLGGLEVGALHLWNAVLNSVGPAQDYLDWVYGAPDSSIETDAAAEATEIIAEWVEAGYISEGSNATSDADALADFTAGNAAFHATGNWAAATVADEMGDDAGFFVLPGADAGSVPVASGSSVAYSISSATEHPDVAAAFLDYMNSPEAAEIQIETGFMPVNTEADVATDGLLGDIAESFAPVAENDNIVPFPDFAAPGMIDRLTAGLQGIISGRTTTEDYLSSLQEVWTSHHG
;
A
#
# COMPACT_ATOMS: atom_id res chain seq x y z
N MET A 1 -20.10 -5.71 -81.77
CA MET A 1 -21.47 -5.83 -82.33
C MET A 1 -22.39 -5.24 -81.27
N SER A 2 -22.95 -4.08 -81.63
CA SER A 2 -24.20 -3.41 -81.24
C SER A 2 -24.37 -2.98 -79.80
N ILE A 3 -24.16 -1.73 -79.40
CA ILE A 3 -24.92 -0.47 -79.53
C ILE A 3 -26.39 -0.58 -79.07
N ARG A 4 -26.70 0.22 -77.98
CA ARG A 4 -27.79 1.18 -77.86
C ARG A 4 -27.94 1.57 -76.35
N THR A 5 -27.47 2.70 -75.91
CA THR A 5 -28.06 4.10 -75.82
C THR A 5 -29.57 4.18 -75.47
N HIS A 6 -29.85 4.88 -74.43
CA HIS A 6 -30.78 6.01 -74.21
C HIS A 6 -30.84 6.35 -72.75
N ALA A 7 -30.42 7.50 -72.32
CA ALA A 7 -30.91 8.90 -72.41
C ALA A 7 -31.82 9.29 -71.23
N THR A 8 -31.27 10.13 -70.41
CA THR A 8 -31.74 11.41 -69.82
C THR A 8 -33.13 11.50 -69.16
N ARG A 9 -33.14 11.93 -67.91
CA ARG A 9 -33.95 13.11 -67.52
C ARG A 9 -33.37 13.81 -66.29
N ILE A 10 -33.06 15.06 -66.48
CA ILE A 10 -32.68 16.13 -65.54
C ILE A 10 -33.96 16.63 -64.85
N SER A 11 -33.87 16.90 -63.56
CA SER A 11 -34.70 17.91 -62.92
C SER A 11 -33.90 18.61 -61.79
N ALA A 12 -33.63 19.86 -62.04
CA ALA A 12 -33.05 20.84 -61.16
C ALA A 12 -34.13 21.56 -60.35
N VAL A 13 -33.91 21.83 -59.09
CA VAL A 13 -34.47 22.94 -58.28
C VAL A 13 -33.70 22.82 -56.92
N GLY A 14 -33.09 23.79 -56.28
CA GLY A 14 -33.05 25.24 -56.39
C GLY A 14 -32.10 25.68 -55.26
N VAL A 15 -31.25 26.59 -55.61
CA VAL A 15 -30.24 27.24 -54.76
C VAL A 15 -30.94 28.18 -53.77
N ALA A 16 -30.55 28.11 -52.49
CA ALA A 16 -30.67 29.24 -51.58
C ALA A 16 -29.34 29.48 -50.86
N MET A 17 -28.60 30.42 -51.37
CA MET A 17 -27.41 31.03 -50.77
C MET A 17 -27.82 31.95 -49.69
N PHE A 18 -27.37 31.72 -48.43
CA PHE A 18 -27.28 32.78 -47.43
C PHE A 18 -25.79 33.05 -47.13
N VAL A 19 -25.34 34.18 -47.66
CA VAL A 19 -24.05 34.78 -47.31
C VAL A 19 -24.31 35.62 -46.04
N LEU A 20 -23.65 35.26 -44.94
CA LEU A 20 -23.45 36.15 -43.81
C LEU A 20 -21.95 36.32 -43.61
N ALA A 21 -21.50 37.51 -43.93
CA ALA A 21 -20.18 38.01 -43.62
C ALA A 21 -20.10 38.29 -42.11
N GLY A 22 -19.21 37.63 -41.42
CA GLY A 22 -18.83 37.91 -40.03
C GLY A 22 -17.33 38.09 -39.92
N CYS A 23 -16.92 39.19 -39.39
CA CYS A 23 -15.56 39.73 -39.28
C CYS A 23 -14.61 38.76 -38.59
N VAL A 24 -13.43 38.56 -39.18
CA VAL A 24 -12.24 38.02 -38.55
C VAL A 24 -11.74 39.06 -37.54
N THR A 25 -11.81 38.72 -36.24
CA THR A 25 -10.96 39.29 -35.23
C THR A 25 -9.98 38.20 -34.83
N ALA A 26 -8.70 38.45 -35.09
CA ALA A 26 -7.61 37.60 -34.57
C ALA A 26 -7.59 37.78 -33.04
N GLY A 27 -8.12 36.79 -32.33
CA GLY A 27 -7.88 36.54 -30.91
C GLY A 27 -6.92 35.41 -30.81
N SER A 28 -5.83 35.63 -30.14
CA SER A 28 -4.94 34.57 -29.66
C SER A 28 -5.75 33.70 -28.70
N ASP A 29 -6.12 32.51 -29.15
CA ASP A 29 -6.67 31.46 -28.32
C ASP A 29 -5.46 30.78 -27.65
N ASP A 30 -5.20 31.15 -26.40
CA ASP A 30 -4.53 30.26 -25.47
C ASP A 30 -5.57 29.15 -25.19
N GLY A 31 -5.43 28.04 -25.86
CA GLY A 31 -6.24 26.85 -25.62
C GLY A 31 -5.87 26.30 -24.24
N ASP A 32 -6.70 26.62 -23.26
CA ASP A 32 -6.90 25.78 -22.10
C ASP A 32 -7.53 24.49 -22.65
N ASP A 33 -6.75 23.47 -22.87
CA ASP A 33 -7.23 22.11 -23.05
C ASP A 33 -7.83 21.65 -21.71
N GLN A 34 -9.04 22.11 -21.40
CA GLN A 34 -9.88 21.45 -20.41
C GLN A 34 -10.26 20.12 -21.05
N GLU A 35 -9.63 19.05 -20.60
CA GLU A 35 -10.15 17.71 -20.83
C GLU A 35 -11.63 17.70 -20.42
N ASP A 36 -12.51 17.21 -21.29
CA ASP A 36 -13.92 17.03 -20.96
C ASP A 36 -13.99 16.15 -19.71
N PRO A 37 -14.73 16.54 -18.66
CA PRO A 37 -14.82 15.75 -17.45
C PRO A 37 -15.28 14.34 -17.83
N GLN A 38 -14.52 13.34 -17.43
CA GLN A 38 -14.83 11.93 -17.67
C GLN A 38 -16.24 11.66 -17.15
N THR A 39 -17.12 11.21 -18.03
CA THR A 39 -18.47 10.84 -17.63
C THR A 39 -18.40 9.50 -16.93
N VAL A 40 -18.50 9.48 -15.61
CA VAL A 40 -18.50 8.28 -14.76
C VAL A 40 -19.91 7.79 -14.49
N SER A 41 -20.09 6.49 -14.27
CA SER A 41 -21.38 5.86 -13.98
C SER A 41 -21.24 4.79 -12.90
N ASP A 42 -22.27 4.69 -12.04
CA ASP A 42 -22.45 3.58 -11.10
C ASP A 42 -23.35 2.47 -11.68
N GLU A 43 -23.83 2.65 -12.90
CA GLU A 43 -24.63 1.63 -13.59
C GLU A 43 -23.73 0.56 -14.20
N ILE A 44 -23.76 -0.65 -13.64
CA ILE A 44 -23.11 -1.83 -14.23
C ILE A 44 -23.94 -2.33 -15.38
N THR A 45 -23.31 -2.54 -16.54
CA THR A 45 -23.97 -3.07 -17.73
C THR A 45 -24.56 -4.48 -17.48
N ASP A 46 -25.66 -4.81 -18.18
CA ASP A 46 -26.21 -6.17 -18.20
C ASP A 46 -25.44 -7.11 -19.16
N GLU A 47 -24.48 -6.60 -19.93
CA GLU A 47 -23.65 -7.41 -20.85
C GLU A 47 -22.60 -8.20 -20.06
N GLU A 48 -22.15 -9.33 -20.62
CA GLU A 48 -21.02 -10.07 -20.04
C GLU A 48 -19.73 -9.26 -20.18
N VAL A 49 -19.06 -9.03 -19.05
CA VAL A 49 -17.79 -8.32 -18.95
C VAL A 49 -16.73 -9.23 -18.36
N THR A 50 -15.54 -9.19 -18.91
CA THR A 50 -14.36 -9.84 -18.32
C THR A 50 -13.33 -8.76 -18.02
N LEU A 51 -12.94 -8.63 -16.73
CA LEU A 51 -11.84 -7.81 -16.28
C LEU A 51 -10.63 -8.68 -15.94
N ARG A 52 -9.44 -8.12 -16.02
CA ARG A 52 -8.19 -8.77 -15.59
C ARG A 52 -7.62 -8.02 -14.40
N LEU A 53 -7.38 -8.74 -13.31
CA LEU A 53 -6.79 -8.22 -12.08
C LEU A 53 -5.38 -8.78 -11.87
N ALA A 54 -4.38 -7.91 -11.80
CA ALA A 54 -3.03 -8.26 -11.38
C ALA A 54 -2.83 -7.90 -9.89
N TYR A 55 -2.36 -8.86 -9.08
CA TYR A 55 -2.16 -8.64 -7.64
C TYR A 55 -1.00 -9.48 -7.08
N THR A 56 -0.61 -9.18 -5.85
CA THR A 56 0.41 -9.94 -5.12
C THR A 56 -0.23 -11.12 -4.36
N ASP A 57 0.53 -11.75 -3.50
CA ASP A 57 0.08 -12.85 -2.63
C ASP A 57 -0.71 -12.37 -1.40
N ASP A 58 -1.26 -11.14 -1.42
CA ASP A 58 -2.09 -10.61 -0.35
C ASP A 58 -3.44 -11.35 -0.24
N PRO A 59 -3.81 -11.83 0.95
CA PRO A 59 -4.90 -12.77 1.15
C PRO A 59 -6.30 -12.35 0.68
N PRO A 60 -6.77 -11.08 0.80
CA PRO A 60 -8.17 -10.79 0.55
C PRO A 60 -8.57 -10.79 -0.93
N ALA A 61 -7.64 -10.60 -1.86
CA ALA A 61 -7.96 -10.34 -3.27
C ALA A 61 -8.87 -11.39 -3.90
N GLN A 62 -8.55 -12.67 -3.74
CA GLN A 62 -9.34 -13.75 -4.36
C GLN A 62 -10.75 -13.84 -3.77
N ALA A 63 -10.89 -13.70 -2.46
CA ALA A 63 -12.20 -13.77 -1.80
C ALA A 63 -13.06 -12.53 -2.12
N LEU A 64 -12.45 -11.35 -2.26
CA LEU A 64 -13.12 -10.13 -2.72
C LEU A 64 -13.64 -10.28 -4.16
N VAL A 65 -12.86 -10.90 -5.04
CA VAL A 65 -13.28 -11.20 -6.41
C VAL A 65 -14.49 -12.15 -6.41
N GLU A 66 -14.43 -13.25 -5.66
CA GLU A 66 -15.52 -14.22 -5.56
C GLU A 66 -16.81 -13.56 -5.02
N GLY A 67 -16.70 -12.72 -3.99
CA GLY A 67 -17.84 -11.98 -3.44
C GLY A 67 -18.45 -10.99 -4.43
N PHE A 68 -17.63 -10.29 -5.22
CA PHE A 68 -18.13 -9.39 -6.26
C PHE A 68 -18.83 -10.14 -7.41
N GLU A 69 -18.25 -11.26 -7.90
CA GLU A 69 -18.85 -12.09 -8.94
C GLU A 69 -20.18 -12.72 -8.50
N ASP A 70 -20.30 -13.06 -7.22
CA ASP A 70 -21.59 -13.55 -6.65
C ASP A 70 -22.68 -12.46 -6.70
N GLN A 71 -22.30 -11.19 -6.50
CA GLN A 71 -23.21 -10.06 -6.60
C GLN A 71 -23.51 -9.69 -8.07
N TYR A 72 -22.55 -9.82 -8.97
CA TYR A 72 -22.64 -9.46 -10.38
C TYR A 72 -22.28 -10.64 -11.30
N PRO A 73 -23.19 -11.62 -11.48
CA PRO A 73 -22.90 -12.88 -12.21
C PRO A 73 -22.56 -12.72 -13.69
N ASN A 74 -22.77 -11.54 -14.29
CA ASN A 74 -22.39 -11.19 -15.66
C ASN A 74 -20.97 -10.60 -15.74
N VAL A 75 -20.29 -10.38 -14.60
CA VAL A 75 -18.89 -9.93 -14.55
C VAL A 75 -18.02 -11.11 -14.17
N THR A 76 -16.90 -11.27 -14.86
CA THR A 76 -15.85 -12.24 -14.54
C THR A 76 -14.53 -11.47 -14.34
N ILE A 77 -13.81 -11.75 -13.25
CA ILE A 77 -12.50 -11.16 -12.99
C ILE A 77 -11.43 -12.24 -13.06
N GLU A 78 -10.68 -12.25 -14.16
CA GLU A 78 -9.54 -13.14 -14.35
C GLU A 78 -8.36 -12.63 -13.52
N THR A 79 -7.91 -13.40 -12.54
CA THR A 79 -6.86 -13.02 -11.61
C THR A 79 -5.48 -13.51 -12.05
N ALA A 80 -4.46 -12.66 -11.89
CA ALA A 80 -3.06 -12.98 -12.12
C ALA A 80 -2.24 -12.64 -10.86
N GLN A 81 -2.00 -13.66 -10.02
CA GLN A 81 -1.20 -13.53 -8.81
C GLN A 81 0.30 -13.64 -9.12
N THR A 82 1.10 -12.78 -8.49
CA THR A 82 2.57 -12.79 -8.58
C THR A 82 3.13 -12.53 -7.18
N ASP A 83 4.19 -13.22 -6.78
CA ASP A 83 4.85 -12.93 -5.50
C ASP A 83 5.31 -11.47 -5.43
N PHE A 84 5.32 -10.90 -4.22
CA PHE A 84 5.54 -9.47 -4.00
C PHE A 84 6.83 -8.96 -4.67
N GLY A 85 7.97 -9.64 -4.50
CA GLY A 85 9.25 -9.19 -5.05
C GLY A 85 9.28 -9.14 -6.58
N ASN A 86 8.61 -10.09 -7.26
CA ASN A 86 8.46 -10.07 -8.71
C ASN A 86 7.39 -9.06 -9.16
N TYR A 87 6.33 -8.89 -8.38
CA TYR A 87 5.26 -7.94 -8.69
C TYR A 87 5.78 -6.51 -8.77
N ILE A 88 6.46 -6.01 -7.73
CA ILE A 88 6.97 -4.62 -7.70
C ILE A 88 7.97 -4.32 -8.84
N THR A 89 8.68 -5.32 -9.35
CA THR A 89 9.62 -5.15 -10.46
C THR A 89 8.96 -5.24 -11.84
N SER A 90 7.81 -5.88 -11.95
CA SER A 90 7.12 -6.17 -13.23
C SER A 90 5.91 -5.28 -13.50
N ILE A 91 5.24 -4.75 -12.45
CA ILE A 91 3.95 -4.07 -12.60
C ILE A 91 4.02 -2.83 -13.50
N THR A 92 5.07 -2.01 -13.38
CA THR A 92 5.26 -0.85 -14.25
C THR A 92 5.28 -1.24 -15.72
N ARG A 93 5.97 -2.33 -16.07
CA ARG A 93 6.00 -2.84 -17.44
C ARG A 93 4.66 -3.40 -17.87
N SER A 94 3.98 -4.14 -16.98
CA SER A 94 2.68 -4.74 -17.25
C SER A 94 1.64 -3.66 -17.55
N MET A 95 1.53 -2.65 -16.71
CA MET A 95 0.60 -1.53 -16.86
C MET A 95 0.90 -0.65 -18.09
N SER A 96 2.16 -0.61 -18.55
CA SER A 96 2.59 0.16 -19.73
C SER A 96 2.50 -0.63 -21.03
N SER A 97 1.99 -1.85 -21.02
CA SER A 97 1.91 -2.71 -22.20
C SER A 97 0.56 -2.61 -22.90
N ASP A 98 0.52 -3.05 -24.20
CA ASP A 98 -0.74 -3.18 -24.95
C ASP A 98 -1.69 -4.25 -24.34
N ASP A 99 -1.19 -5.09 -23.43
CA ASP A 99 -1.93 -6.13 -22.72
C ASP A 99 -1.96 -5.85 -21.21
N ALA A 100 -2.14 -4.57 -20.85
CA ALA A 100 -2.24 -4.15 -19.47
C ALA A 100 -3.46 -4.79 -18.78
N PRO A 101 -3.36 -5.18 -17.48
CA PRO A 101 -4.54 -5.58 -16.72
C PRO A 101 -5.50 -4.38 -16.60
N ASP A 102 -6.80 -4.66 -16.40
CA ASP A 102 -7.80 -3.63 -16.18
C ASP A 102 -7.68 -3.02 -14.78
N ILE A 103 -7.36 -3.86 -13.80
CA ILE A 103 -7.16 -3.49 -12.41
C ILE A 103 -5.80 -4.04 -11.95
N ALA A 104 -5.05 -3.25 -11.21
CA ALA A 104 -3.79 -3.67 -10.63
C ALA A 104 -3.71 -3.27 -9.16
N GLN A 105 -3.19 -4.16 -8.32
CA GLN A 105 -2.87 -3.79 -6.96
C GLN A 105 -1.90 -2.62 -6.96
N TYR A 106 -2.19 -1.61 -6.15
CA TYR A 106 -1.41 -0.38 -6.10
C TYR A 106 -0.01 -0.63 -5.53
N ASN A 107 0.98 -0.14 -6.25
CA ASN A 107 2.35 -0.05 -5.73
C ASN A 107 2.83 1.39 -5.89
N PRO A 108 2.98 2.17 -4.81
CA PRO A 108 3.35 3.57 -4.88
C PRO A 108 4.69 3.85 -5.55
N GLY A 109 5.67 2.96 -5.39
CA GLY A 109 6.93 3.08 -6.12
C GLY A 109 6.75 3.03 -7.64
N ALA A 110 5.84 2.18 -8.14
CA ALA A 110 5.46 2.13 -9.56
C ALA A 110 4.62 3.33 -9.97
N MET A 111 3.77 3.84 -9.09
CA MET A 111 2.88 4.97 -9.38
C MET A 111 3.66 6.24 -9.72
N ARG A 112 4.82 6.46 -9.13
CA ARG A 112 5.72 7.58 -9.49
C ARG A 112 6.13 7.60 -10.97
N SER A 113 6.00 6.50 -11.68
CA SER A 113 6.24 6.41 -13.12
C SER A 113 4.97 6.21 -13.97
N LEU A 114 3.95 5.59 -13.40
CA LEU A 114 2.71 5.26 -14.13
C LEU A 114 1.76 6.45 -14.23
N VAL A 115 1.66 7.27 -13.18
CA VAL A 115 0.79 8.47 -13.17
C VAL A 115 1.25 9.49 -14.23
N PRO A 116 2.50 10.00 -14.23
CA PRO A 116 2.92 10.97 -15.24
C PRO A 116 2.95 10.41 -16.66
N ALA A 117 3.00 9.08 -16.81
CA ALA A 117 2.89 8.43 -18.12
C ALA A 117 1.44 8.22 -18.58
N GLY A 118 0.45 8.52 -17.76
CA GLY A 118 -0.98 8.39 -18.07
C GLY A 118 -1.45 6.93 -18.18
N HIS A 119 -0.79 5.99 -17.48
CA HIS A 119 -1.15 4.56 -17.52
C HIS A 119 -2.17 4.15 -16.45
N VAL A 120 -2.45 5.04 -15.51
CA VAL A 120 -3.42 4.84 -14.43
C VAL A 120 -4.49 5.90 -14.51
N LEU A 121 -5.73 5.49 -14.30
CA LEU A 121 -6.90 6.37 -14.34
C LEU A 121 -6.96 7.22 -13.07
N GLU A 122 -7.21 8.52 -13.23
CA GLU A 122 -7.55 9.40 -12.12
C GLU A 122 -8.99 9.11 -11.67
N LEU A 123 -9.21 8.94 -10.36
CA LEU A 123 -10.45 8.40 -9.80
C LEU A 123 -11.34 9.42 -9.10
N GLY A 124 -11.03 10.72 -9.17
CA GLY A 124 -11.78 11.78 -8.49
C GLY A 124 -13.26 11.82 -8.86
N GLY A 125 -13.59 11.57 -10.14
CA GLY A 125 -14.97 11.46 -10.58
C GLY A 125 -15.73 10.30 -9.93
N TYR A 126 -15.10 9.16 -9.78
CA TYR A 126 -15.66 7.99 -9.08
C TYR A 126 -15.69 8.22 -7.57
N SER A 127 -14.68 8.87 -7.00
CA SER A 127 -14.65 9.24 -5.58
C SER A 127 -15.86 10.12 -5.20
N GLU A 128 -16.19 11.10 -6.05
CA GLU A 128 -17.39 11.92 -5.87
C GLU A 128 -18.68 11.10 -6.01
N LEU A 129 -18.75 10.24 -7.03
CA LEU A 129 -19.92 9.40 -7.33
C LEU A 129 -20.27 8.44 -6.20
N TYR A 130 -19.26 7.72 -5.69
CA TYR A 130 -19.41 6.71 -4.62
C TYR A 130 -19.26 7.30 -3.21
N GLY A 131 -18.78 8.53 -3.07
CA GLY A 131 -18.61 9.21 -1.78
C GLY A 131 -17.41 8.70 -0.97
N TRP A 132 -16.36 8.24 -1.62
CA TRP A 132 -15.19 7.62 -0.98
C TRP A 132 -14.48 8.52 0.04
N GLU A 133 -14.41 9.84 -0.20
CA GLU A 133 -13.83 10.80 0.76
C GLU A 133 -14.49 10.76 2.15
N GLY A 134 -15.77 10.38 2.21
CA GLY A 134 -16.50 10.26 3.48
C GLY A 134 -16.54 8.84 4.06
N ALA A 135 -16.15 7.84 3.26
CA ALA A 135 -16.23 6.43 3.62
C ALA A 135 -14.90 5.87 4.13
N PHE A 136 -13.76 6.42 3.67
CA PHE A 136 -12.43 5.95 4.05
C PHE A 136 -11.76 6.89 5.07
N PRO A 137 -10.86 6.36 5.94
CA PRO A 137 -10.00 7.19 6.77
C PRO A 137 -9.15 8.14 5.90
N PRO A 138 -9.00 9.43 6.25
CA PRO A 138 -8.26 10.39 5.43
C PRO A 138 -6.83 9.93 5.10
N ALA A 139 -6.05 9.50 6.08
CA ALA A 139 -4.68 9.03 5.86
C ALA A 139 -4.59 7.84 4.91
N SER A 140 -5.63 7.00 4.81
CA SER A 140 -5.65 5.88 3.87
C SER A 140 -5.85 6.31 2.42
N LEU A 141 -6.58 7.40 2.18
CA LEU A 141 -6.74 8.00 0.84
C LEU A 141 -5.55 8.87 0.47
N GLU A 142 -5.01 9.67 1.39
CA GLU A 142 -3.86 10.55 1.13
C GLU A 142 -2.66 9.77 0.57
N GLN A 143 -2.40 8.54 1.04
CA GLN A 143 -1.36 7.68 0.51
C GLN A 143 -1.54 7.32 -0.98
N LEU A 144 -2.77 7.44 -1.50
CA LEU A 144 -3.18 7.04 -2.84
C LEU A 144 -3.39 8.24 -3.77
N MET A 145 -3.11 9.44 -3.26
CA MET A 145 -3.18 10.71 -3.99
C MET A 145 -1.78 11.16 -4.42
N SER A 146 -1.68 11.76 -5.58
CA SER A 146 -0.45 12.41 -6.03
C SER A 146 -0.73 13.58 -6.96
N ASP A 147 0.25 14.47 -7.10
CA ASP A 147 0.25 15.45 -8.18
C ASP A 147 0.46 14.75 -9.55
N ASP A 148 0.20 15.47 -10.65
CA ASP A 148 0.24 14.92 -12.02
C ASP A 148 1.63 14.40 -12.41
N ASP A 149 2.69 14.96 -11.84
CA ASP A 149 4.08 14.56 -12.08
C ASP A 149 4.55 13.46 -11.10
N ALA A 150 3.69 13.04 -10.18
CA ALA A 150 3.95 12.08 -9.11
C ALA A 150 5.22 12.39 -8.29
N GLN A 151 5.52 13.67 -8.13
CA GLN A 151 6.61 14.17 -7.28
C GLN A 151 6.16 14.28 -5.82
N GLN A 152 4.91 14.67 -5.57
CA GLN A 152 4.31 14.77 -4.25
C GLN A 152 3.13 13.82 -4.11
N PHE A 153 3.17 12.96 -3.08
CA PHE A 153 2.01 12.22 -2.60
C PHE A 153 1.26 13.00 -1.50
N GLY A 154 0.07 12.52 -1.14
CA GLY A 154 -0.79 13.17 -0.14
C GLY A 154 -1.56 14.38 -0.67
N THR A 155 -1.51 14.66 -1.98
CA THR A 155 -2.19 15.79 -2.61
C THR A 155 -2.48 15.51 -4.08
N GLY A 156 -3.34 16.30 -4.71
CA GLY A 156 -3.65 16.15 -6.13
C GLY A 156 -4.76 15.15 -6.42
N GLY A 157 -4.64 14.35 -7.49
CA GLY A 157 -5.62 13.35 -7.90
C GLY A 157 -5.55 12.06 -7.10
N LEU A 158 -6.67 11.33 -7.04
CA LEU A 158 -6.75 9.98 -6.45
C LEU A 158 -6.51 8.95 -7.54
N TYR A 159 -5.59 7.98 -7.33
CA TYR A 159 -5.21 6.99 -8.35
C TYR A 159 -5.42 5.54 -7.94
N ALA A 160 -5.88 5.29 -6.72
CA ALA A 160 -6.23 3.96 -6.25
C ALA A 160 -7.28 4.04 -5.13
N VAL A 161 -7.89 2.89 -4.79
CA VAL A 161 -8.87 2.75 -3.71
C VAL A 161 -8.43 1.65 -2.76
N PRO A 162 -8.54 1.85 -1.43
CA PRO A 162 -8.19 0.85 -0.44
C PRO A 162 -9.07 -0.41 -0.54
N GLY A 163 -8.47 -1.59 -0.54
CA GLY A 163 -9.15 -2.88 -0.47
C GLY A 163 -8.93 -3.62 0.86
N GLY A 164 -8.39 -2.94 1.85
CA GLY A 164 -8.03 -3.43 3.18
C GLY A 164 -6.83 -2.65 3.72
N LEU A 165 -6.67 -2.60 5.04
CA LEU A 165 -5.51 -1.96 5.66
C LEU A 165 -4.51 -3.00 6.13
N SER A 166 -3.27 -2.89 5.66
CA SER A 166 -2.13 -3.59 6.20
C SER A 166 -1.42 -2.71 7.21
N VAL A 167 -1.06 -3.28 8.36
CA VAL A 167 -0.38 -2.57 9.46
C VAL A 167 0.78 -3.39 9.97
N LEU A 168 1.91 -2.73 10.18
CA LEU A 168 3.06 -3.33 10.86
C LEU A 168 2.82 -3.43 12.36
N GLY A 169 3.31 -4.51 12.93
CA GLY A 169 3.36 -4.71 14.36
C GLY A 169 4.34 -5.81 14.72
N VAL A 170 4.18 -6.35 15.91
CA VAL A 170 5.03 -7.40 16.45
C VAL A 170 4.14 -8.54 16.94
N TYR A 171 4.30 -9.70 16.32
CA TYR A 171 3.77 -10.94 16.87
C TYR A 171 4.65 -11.41 18.03
N TYR A 172 4.03 -11.99 19.05
CA TYR A 172 4.77 -12.54 20.19
C TYR A 172 4.24 -13.91 20.62
N ASN A 173 5.15 -14.72 21.14
CA ASN A 173 4.87 -16.05 21.66
C ASN A 173 4.58 -15.93 23.18
N ARG A 174 3.30 -16.07 23.57
CA ARG A 174 2.85 -15.94 24.96
C ARG A 174 3.56 -16.86 25.92
N PRO A 175 3.70 -18.20 25.65
CA PRO A 175 4.47 -19.11 26.49
C PRO A 175 5.92 -18.69 26.72
N MET A 176 6.62 -18.20 25.69
CA MET A 176 8.02 -17.77 25.82
C MET A 176 8.15 -16.51 26.67
N LEU A 177 7.22 -15.56 26.56
CA LEU A 177 7.20 -14.37 27.39
C LEU A 177 6.89 -14.71 28.86
N GLU A 178 5.94 -15.63 29.12
CA GLU A 178 5.65 -16.10 30.48
C GLU A 178 6.89 -16.79 31.10
N GLU A 179 7.62 -17.63 30.35
CA GLU A 179 8.86 -18.26 30.80
C GLU A 179 9.96 -17.24 31.11
N ALA A 180 10.04 -16.16 30.31
CA ALA A 180 10.97 -15.05 30.55
C ALA A 180 10.53 -14.09 31.66
N GLY A 181 9.32 -14.27 32.25
CA GLY A 181 8.77 -13.41 33.28
C GLY A 181 8.26 -12.06 32.77
N VAL A 182 7.90 -11.97 31.49
CA VAL A 182 7.27 -10.82 30.87
C VAL A 182 5.75 -11.02 30.93
N ASP A 183 5.13 -10.43 31.96
CA ASP A 183 3.71 -10.67 32.26
C ASP A 183 2.76 -9.75 31.46
N GLU A 184 3.26 -8.63 30.93
CA GLU A 184 2.47 -7.62 30.22
C GLU A 184 3.10 -7.31 28.84
N VAL A 185 2.27 -6.99 27.87
CA VAL A 185 2.72 -6.54 26.54
C VAL A 185 3.45 -5.20 26.71
N PRO A 186 4.63 -5.00 26.08
CA PRO A 186 5.37 -3.74 26.17
C PRO A 186 4.54 -2.52 25.77
N SER A 187 4.53 -1.50 26.61
CA SER A 187 3.81 -0.23 26.39
C SER A 187 4.72 0.91 25.96
N THR A 188 6.03 0.66 25.93
CA THR A 188 7.04 1.57 25.41
C THR A 188 8.10 0.81 24.60
N LEU A 189 8.82 1.50 23.74
CA LEU A 189 9.95 0.92 23.00
C LEU A 189 11.06 0.41 23.95
N ALA A 190 11.27 1.09 25.07
CA ALA A 190 12.23 0.65 26.10
C ALA A 190 11.79 -0.67 26.74
N GLU A 191 10.50 -0.81 27.11
CA GLU A 191 9.96 -2.07 27.65
C GLU A 191 10.02 -3.21 26.61
N PHE A 192 9.89 -2.92 25.31
CA PHE A 192 10.11 -3.90 24.26
C PHE A 192 11.56 -4.41 24.22
N SER A 193 12.53 -3.49 24.36
CA SER A 193 13.95 -3.87 24.46
C SER A 193 14.23 -4.69 25.73
N GLU A 194 13.64 -4.31 26.88
CA GLU A 194 13.75 -5.06 28.15
C GLU A 194 13.12 -6.46 28.06
N ALA A 195 11.99 -6.59 27.34
CA ALA A 195 11.39 -7.90 27.08
C ALA A 195 12.27 -8.80 26.21
N MET A 196 12.93 -8.24 25.18
CA MET A 196 13.92 -9.00 24.41
C MET A 196 15.13 -9.42 25.25
N GLU A 197 15.62 -8.56 26.15
CA GLU A 197 16.70 -8.90 27.09
C GLU A 197 16.28 -10.05 28.00
N ALA A 198 15.09 -9.98 28.59
CA ALA A 198 14.57 -11.03 29.48
C ALA A 198 14.46 -12.38 28.75
N VAL A 199 14.00 -12.40 27.49
CA VAL A 199 13.99 -13.63 26.66
C VAL A 199 15.41 -14.12 26.40
N ALA A 200 16.34 -13.24 26.04
CA ALA A 200 17.74 -13.63 25.80
C ALA A 200 18.40 -14.26 27.05
N GLU A 201 18.06 -13.80 28.27
CA GLU A 201 18.56 -14.36 29.54
C GLU A 201 18.09 -15.80 29.78
N THR A 202 16.94 -16.24 29.19
CA THR A 202 16.51 -17.65 29.24
C THR A 202 17.33 -18.53 28.30
N GLY A 203 18.05 -17.96 27.36
CA GLY A 203 18.80 -18.63 26.31
C GLY A 203 18.01 -18.87 25.02
N GLU A 204 16.79 -18.37 24.99
CA GLU A 204 15.93 -18.39 23.81
C GLU A 204 16.25 -17.21 22.88
N ARG A 205 15.80 -17.28 21.63
CA ARG A 205 15.99 -16.20 20.65
C ARG A 205 14.91 -15.14 20.83
N PRO A 206 15.30 -13.85 21.04
CA PRO A 206 14.33 -12.79 21.18
C PRO A 206 13.53 -12.53 19.90
N LEU A 207 14.20 -12.30 18.77
CA LEU A 207 13.54 -11.85 17.55
C LEU A 207 13.89 -12.72 16.34
N SER A 208 12.88 -13.19 15.60
CA SER A 208 13.02 -13.74 14.26
C SER A 208 12.83 -12.62 13.24
N LEU A 209 13.77 -12.44 12.32
CA LEU A 209 13.79 -11.33 11.37
C LEU A 209 14.25 -11.76 9.99
N GLY A 210 13.46 -11.47 8.96
CA GLY A 210 13.80 -11.62 7.55
C GLY A 210 14.61 -10.42 7.05
N GLY A 211 15.93 -10.52 7.06
CA GLY A 211 16.80 -9.44 6.59
C GLY A 211 17.24 -9.59 5.13
N LEU A 212 16.88 -10.71 4.48
CA LEU A 212 17.17 -10.91 3.05
C LEU A 212 16.28 -10.03 2.16
N GLU A 213 15.05 -9.80 2.60
CA GLU A 213 14.01 -9.08 1.87
C GLU A 213 13.63 -7.79 2.63
N VAL A 214 12.38 -7.64 3.05
CA VAL A 214 11.87 -6.38 3.61
C VAL A 214 11.66 -6.37 5.14
N GLY A 215 11.79 -7.52 5.82
CA GLY A 215 11.51 -7.59 7.25
C GLY A 215 12.35 -6.64 8.11
N ALA A 216 13.65 -6.46 7.78
CA ALA A 216 14.49 -5.48 8.48
C ALA A 216 14.05 -4.02 8.22
N LEU A 217 13.56 -3.73 7.02
CA LEU A 217 12.98 -2.44 6.65
C LEU A 217 11.71 -2.16 7.47
N HIS A 218 10.84 -3.15 7.59
CA HIS A 218 9.62 -3.05 8.38
C HIS A 218 9.93 -2.75 9.86
N LEU A 219 10.87 -3.48 10.44
CA LEU A 219 11.27 -3.25 11.83
C LEU A 219 11.88 -1.84 12.03
N TRP A 220 12.82 -1.43 11.16
CA TRP A 220 13.43 -0.10 11.22
C TRP A 220 12.38 1.01 11.10
N ASN A 221 11.42 0.85 10.17
CA ASN A 221 10.35 1.82 9.99
C ASN A 221 9.44 1.92 11.22
N ALA A 222 9.07 0.79 11.84
CA ALA A 222 8.30 0.78 13.07
C ALA A 222 9.05 1.49 14.22
N VAL A 223 10.36 1.24 14.36
CA VAL A 223 11.19 1.91 15.38
C VAL A 223 11.31 3.41 15.09
N LEU A 224 11.52 3.82 13.84
CA LEU A 224 11.59 5.23 13.45
C LEU A 224 10.31 5.99 13.87
N ASN A 225 9.14 5.39 13.59
CA ASN A 225 7.86 6.00 13.92
C ASN A 225 7.52 5.93 15.44
N SER A 226 8.27 5.12 16.21
CA SER A 226 8.19 5.11 17.67
C SER A 226 8.97 6.24 18.32
N VAL A 227 10.09 6.68 17.71
CA VAL A 227 11.00 7.68 18.32
C VAL A 227 10.89 9.07 17.68
N GLY A 228 10.31 9.18 16.48
CA GLY A 228 10.25 10.43 15.74
C GLY A 228 8.85 11.02 15.60
N PRO A 229 8.76 12.31 15.25
CA PRO A 229 7.51 12.91 14.82
C PRO A 229 7.04 12.29 13.50
N ALA A 230 5.81 11.79 13.45
CA ALA A 230 5.23 11.22 12.23
C ALA A 230 5.24 12.21 11.05
N GLN A 231 5.07 13.52 11.32
CA GLN A 231 5.02 14.55 10.28
C GLN A 231 6.35 14.68 9.51
N ASP A 232 7.50 14.64 10.19
CA ASP A 232 8.80 14.74 9.52
C ASP A 232 9.02 13.54 8.58
N TYR A 233 8.57 12.37 9.00
CA TYR A 233 8.60 11.16 8.18
C TYR A 233 7.63 11.25 6.99
N LEU A 234 6.40 11.70 7.22
CA LEU A 234 5.40 11.91 6.15
C LEU A 234 5.89 12.91 5.10
N ASP A 235 6.45 14.03 5.53
CA ASP A 235 7.00 15.05 4.62
C ASP A 235 8.06 14.44 3.70
N TRP A 236 8.94 13.59 4.24
CA TRP A 236 9.96 12.92 3.45
C TRP A 236 9.37 11.86 2.52
N VAL A 237 8.50 10.98 3.00
CA VAL A 237 7.91 9.92 2.18
C VAL A 237 7.06 10.49 1.05
N TYR A 238 6.32 11.55 1.33
CA TYR A 238 5.45 12.19 0.33
C TYR A 238 6.20 13.10 -0.65
N GLY A 239 7.47 13.39 -0.42
CA GLY A 239 8.28 14.22 -1.30
C GLY A 239 8.08 15.71 -1.08
N ALA A 240 7.74 16.14 0.14
CA ALA A 240 7.61 17.56 0.45
C ALA A 240 8.93 18.30 0.23
N PRO A 241 8.91 19.52 -0.33
CA PRO A 241 10.12 20.29 -0.59
C PRO A 241 11.00 20.46 0.66
N ASP A 242 12.30 20.35 0.50
CA ASP A 242 13.31 20.53 1.55
C ASP A 242 13.26 19.49 2.71
N SER A 243 12.49 18.41 2.56
CA SER A 243 12.45 17.33 3.56
C SER A 243 13.71 16.44 3.49
N SER A 244 14.02 15.79 4.61
CA SER A 244 15.20 14.93 4.73
C SER A 244 14.94 13.78 5.70
N ILE A 245 15.51 12.60 5.38
CA ILE A 245 15.60 11.47 6.30
C ILE A 245 16.81 11.57 7.25
N GLU A 246 17.76 12.49 6.98
CA GLU A 246 18.90 12.72 7.86
C GLU A 246 18.48 13.51 9.11
N THR A 247 17.61 12.91 9.93
CA THR A 247 17.05 13.46 11.18
C THR A 247 17.63 12.77 12.40
N ASP A 248 17.57 13.43 13.57
CA ASP A 248 17.98 12.84 14.84
C ASP A 248 17.17 11.56 15.12
N ALA A 249 15.87 11.55 14.81
CA ALA A 249 15.00 10.39 14.99
C ALA A 249 15.37 9.19 14.10
N ALA A 250 15.70 9.42 12.84
CA ALA A 250 16.15 8.35 11.95
C ALA A 250 17.53 7.82 12.34
N ALA A 251 18.40 8.68 12.87
CA ALA A 251 19.67 8.25 13.46
C ALA A 251 19.45 7.39 14.70
N GLU A 252 18.61 7.84 15.64
CA GLU A 252 18.26 7.08 16.86
C GLU A 252 17.64 5.71 16.50
N ALA A 253 16.68 5.65 15.58
CA ALA A 253 16.08 4.39 15.15
C ALA A 253 17.12 3.42 14.58
N THR A 254 18.05 3.93 13.76
CA THR A 254 19.11 3.10 13.18
C THR A 254 20.10 2.61 14.23
N GLU A 255 20.42 3.45 15.22
CA GLU A 255 21.29 3.08 16.35
C GLU A 255 20.64 2.03 17.23
N ILE A 256 19.33 2.12 17.51
CA ILE A 256 18.56 1.11 18.26
C ILE A 256 18.65 -0.25 17.55
N ILE A 257 18.45 -0.30 16.23
CA ILE A 257 18.62 -1.56 15.47
C ILE A 257 20.05 -2.11 15.61
N ALA A 258 21.07 -1.25 15.51
CA ALA A 258 22.46 -1.65 15.68
C ALA A 258 22.75 -2.16 17.11
N GLU A 259 22.19 -1.54 18.14
CA GLU A 259 22.28 -1.99 19.52
C GLU A 259 21.62 -3.36 19.73
N TRP A 260 20.45 -3.61 19.14
CA TRP A 260 19.81 -4.94 19.18
C TRP A 260 20.62 -6.03 18.49
N VAL A 261 21.34 -5.68 17.41
CA VAL A 261 22.31 -6.59 16.78
C VAL A 261 23.49 -6.86 17.70
N GLU A 262 24.08 -5.83 18.32
CA GLU A 262 25.22 -5.96 19.25
C GLU A 262 24.84 -6.77 20.51
N ALA A 263 23.62 -6.59 21.02
CA ALA A 263 23.06 -7.37 22.12
C ALA A 263 22.73 -8.83 21.74
N GLY A 264 22.70 -9.15 20.44
CA GLY A 264 22.38 -10.48 19.92
C GLY A 264 20.89 -10.78 19.83
N TYR A 265 20.03 -9.75 19.96
CA TYR A 265 18.56 -9.91 19.78
C TYR A 265 18.23 -10.12 18.30
N ILE A 266 18.97 -9.46 17.40
CA ILE A 266 18.94 -9.68 15.95
C ILE A 266 20.19 -10.45 15.55
N SER A 267 20.02 -11.60 14.90
CA SER A 267 21.13 -12.43 14.42
C SER A 267 21.75 -11.85 13.15
N GLU A 268 23.09 -11.89 13.03
CA GLU A 268 23.76 -11.63 11.73
C GLU A 268 23.25 -12.57 10.61
N GLY A 269 22.74 -13.75 10.96
CA GLY A 269 22.13 -14.70 10.04
C GLY A 269 20.83 -14.19 9.41
N SER A 270 20.18 -13.19 10.00
CA SER A 270 18.95 -12.57 9.46
C SER A 270 19.13 -12.06 8.04
N ASN A 271 20.32 -11.57 7.66
CA ASN A 271 20.61 -11.13 6.29
C ASN A 271 20.53 -12.25 5.23
N ALA A 272 20.48 -13.53 5.64
CA ALA A 272 20.31 -14.68 4.76
C ALA A 272 18.96 -15.39 4.96
N THR A 273 18.10 -14.83 5.81
CA THR A 273 16.77 -15.38 6.14
C THR A 273 15.71 -14.60 5.36
N SER A 274 14.87 -15.29 4.59
CA SER A 274 13.72 -14.71 3.91
C SER A 274 12.63 -14.35 4.93
N ASP A 275 11.67 -13.50 4.54
CA ASP A 275 10.54 -13.16 5.41
C ASP A 275 9.68 -14.40 5.71
N ALA A 276 9.49 -15.27 4.71
CA ALA A 276 8.78 -16.54 4.87
C ALA A 276 9.49 -17.50 5.82
N ASP A 277 10.85 -17.63 5.74
CA ASP A 277 11.60 -18.47 6.65
C ASP A 277 11.60 -17.91 8.09
N ALA A 278 11.63 -16.58 8.24
CA ALA A 278 11.55 -15.91 9.55
C ALA A 278 10.18 -16.12 10.20
N LEU A 279 9.09 -16.04 9.43
CA LEU A 279 7.74 -16.33 9.90
C LEU A 279 7.61 -17.81 10.33
N ALA A 280 8.05 -18.74 9.47
CA ALA A 280 8.01 -20.18 9.79
C ALA A 280 8.83 -20.53 11.03
N ASP A 281 9.93 -19.84 11.27
CA ASP A 281 10.79 -20.01 12.44
C ASP A 281 10.12 -19.49 13.72
N PHE A 282 9.40 -18.36 13.64
CA PHE A 282 8.58 -17.84 14.73
C PHE A 282 7.41 -18.78 15.06
N THR A 283 6.64 -19.20 14.06
CA THR A 283 5.46 -20.07 14.29
C THR A 283 5.86 -21.46 14.77
N ALA A 284 7.07 -21.92 14.46
CA ALA A 284 7.64 -23.14 15.06
C ALA A 284 8.06 -22.97 16.55
N GLY A 285 7.92 -21.78 17.13
CA GLY A 285 8.26 -21.49 18.52
C GLY A 285 9.76 -21.30 18.77
N ASN A 286 10.55 -20.95 17.76
CA ASN A 286 11.99 -20.75 17.88
C ASN A 286 12.40 -19.31 18.19
N ALA A 287 11.46 -18.38 18.29
CA ALA A 287 11.70 -17.00 18.69
C ALA A 287 10.49 -16.43 19.46
N ALA A 288 10.75 -15.49 20.36
CA ALA A 288 9.71 -14.88 21.18
C ALA A 288 8.92 -13.81 20.42
N PHE A 289 9.58 -13.09 19.49
CA PHE A 289 8.98 -12.02 18.72
C PHE A 289 9.25 -12.18 17.22
N HIS A 290 8.32 -11.66 16.42
CA HIS A 290 8.46 -11.52 14.96
C HIS A 290 7.83 -10.22 14.50
N ALA A 291 8.63 -9.32 13.92
CA ALA A 291 8.15 -8.03 13.41
C ALA A 291 7.74 -8.18 11.95
N THR A 292 6.45 -8.10 11.69
CA THR A 292 5.85 -8.13 10.35
C THR A 292 4.44 -7.54 10.41
N GLY A 293 3.69 -7.54 9.31
CA GLY A 293 2.33 -7.00 9.29
C GLY A 293 1.25 -8.04 9.54
N ASN A 294 0.02 -7.52 9.62
CA ASN A 294 -1.19 -8.32 9.83
C ASN A 294 -1.50 -9.29 8.68
N TRP A 295 -0.86 -9.18 7.53
CA TRP A 295 -0.95 -10.17 6.45
C TRP A 295 -0.46 -11.58 6.85
N ALA A 296 0.34 -11.68 7.91
CA ALA A 296 0.75 -12.96 8.47
C ALA A 296 -0.26 -13.58 9.46
N ALA A 297 -1.33 -12.84 9.81
CA ALA A 297 -2.25 -13.20 10.90
C ALA A 297 -2.91 -14.57 10.70
N ALA A 298 -3.36 -14.86 9.48
CA ALA A 298 -3.99 -16.14 9.18
C ALA A 298 -3.03 -17.33 9.42
N THR A 299 -1.79 -17.22 8.94
CA THR A 299 -0.74 -18.24 9.15
C THR A 299 -0.40 -18.40 10.62
N VAL A 300 -0.21 -17.28 11.34
CA VAL A 300 0.12 -17.31 12.78
C VAL A 300 -1.02 -17.91 13.60
N ALA A 301 -2.27 -17.52 13.31
CA ALA A 301 -3.44 -18.06 13.99
C ALA A 301 -3.62 -19.58 13.74
N ASP A 302 -3.38 -20.05 12.51
CA ASP A 302 -3.52 -21.47 12.16
C ASP A 302 -2.43 -22.35 12.83
N GLU A 303 -1.19 -21.84 12.92
CA GLU A 303 -0.07 -22.60 13.44
C GLU A 303 0.13 -22.49 14.96
N MET A 304 -0.20 -21.35 15.56
CA MET A 304 0.04 -21.09 16.99
C MET A 304 -1.24 -20.95 17.84
N GLY A 305 -2.39 -20.63 17.21
CA GLY A 305 -3.65 -20.47 17.94
C GLY A 305 -3.55 -19.42 19.05
N ASP A 306 -3.98 -19.80 20.26
CA ASP A 306 -4.00 -18.91 21.44
C ASP A 306 -2.60 -18.60 22.02
N ASP A 307 -1.56 -19.29 21.56
CA ASP A 307 -0.17 -19.07 22.01
C ASP A 307 0.46 -17.82 21.37
N ALA A 308 -0.13 -17.30 20.29
CA ALA A 308 0.30 -16.07 19.66
C ALA A 308 -0.48 -14.83 20.16
N GLY A 309 0.17 -13.68 20.14
CA GLY A 309 -0.44 -12.38 20.31
C GLY A 309 0.18 -11.36 19.36
N PHE A 310 -0.40 -10.17 19.30
CA PHE A 310 0.05 -9.09 18.43
C PHE A 310 -0.05 -7.74 19.13
N PHE A 311 0.88 -6.84 18.84
CA PHE A 311 0.78 -5.43 19.22
C PHE A 311 1.44 -4.54 18.15
N VAL A 312 0.89 -3.35 17.96
CA VAL A 312 1.58 -2.28 17.21
C VAL A 312 2.72 -1.76 18.08
N LEU A 313 3.91 -1.58 17.48
CA LEU A 313 5.07 -1.13 18.24
C LEU A 313 4.74 0.20 18.97
N PRO A 314 4.90 0.27 20.31
CA PRO A 314 4.54 1.45 21.08
C PRO A 314 5.52 2.61 20.81
N GLY A 315 5.10 3.82 21.13
CA GLY A 315 5.98 4.98 21.11
C GLY A 315 7.05 4.94 22.20
N ALA A 316 7.97 5.92 22.16
CA ALA A 316 9.05 6.02 23.13
C ALA A 316 8.55 6.28 24.56
N ASP A 317 7.50 7.10 24.72
CA ASP A 317 6.96 7.50 26.01
C ASP A 317 5.70 6.70 26.38
N ALA A 318 5.58 6.36 27.68
CA ALA A 318 4.40 5.68 28.18
C ALA A 318 3.11 6.51 27.96
N GLY A 319 2.12 5.89 27.31
CA GLY A 319 0.83 6.50 26.99
C GLY A 319 0.85 7.41 25.77
N SER A 320 1.93 7.44 24.99
CA SER A 320 1.90 8.01 23.64
C SER A 320 1.02 7.15 22.73
N VAL A 321 0.30 7.80 21.82
CA VAL A 321 -0.46 7.07 20.79
C VAL A 321 0.53 6.48 19.80
N PRO A 322 0.48 5.17 19.53
CA PRO A 322 1.39 4.57 18.57
C PRO A 322 1.15 5.11 17.15
N VAL A 323 2.20 5.13 16.36
CA VAL A 323 2.15 5.40 14.92
C VAL A 323 2.41 4.09 14.19
N ALA A 324 1.45 3.61 13.44
CA ALA A 324 1.62 2.38 12.67
C ALA A 324 2.09 2.68 11.25
N SER A 325 3.18 2.04 10.85
CA SER A 325 3.47 1.95 9.44
C SER A 325 2.51 0.97 8.80
N GLY A 326 1.87 1.42 7.74
CA GLY A 326 0.91 0.60 7.05
C GLY A 326 0.54 1.23 5.72
N SER A 327 -0.03 0.46 4.85
CA SER A 327 -0.61 0.95 3.62
C SER A 327 -1.94 0.29 3.38
N SER A 328 -2.76 0.96 2.59
CA SER A 328 -3.89 0.30 2.00
C SER A 328 -3.38 -0.79 1.05
N VAL A 329 -3.93 -2.00 1.17
CA VAL A 329 -3.92 -2.94 0.05
C VAL A 329 -4.86 -2.35 -0.97
N ALA A 330 -4.33 -1.50 -1.84
CA ALA A 330 -5.13 -0.66 -2.71
C ALA A 330 -5.06 -1.15 -4.15
N TYR A 331 -6.04 -0.75 -4.94
CA TYR A 331 -6.16 -1.14 -6.33
C TYR A 331 -6.38 0.08 -7.22
N SER A 332 -5.65 0.12 -8.32
CA SER A 332 -5.76 1.14 -9.36
C SER A 332 -6.42 0.59 -10.61
N ILE A 333 -7.02 1.47 -11.40
CA ILE A 333 -7.63 1.15 -12.68
C ILE A 333 -6.67 1.60 -13.79
N SER A 334 -6.44 0.71 -14.77
CA SER A 334 -5.66 1.05 -15.96
C SER A 334 -6.42 2.06 -16.83
N SER A 335 -5.72 3.07 -17.34
CA SER A 335 -6.30 3.96 -18.35
C SER A 335 -6.60 3.27 -19.68
N ALA A 336 -6.08 2.06 -19.90
CA ALA A 336 -6.33 1.26 -21.09
C ALA A 336 -7.57 0.37 -20.99
N THR A 337 -8.24 0.29 -19.84
CA THR A 337 -9.45 -0.55 -19.70
C THR A 337 -10.59 -0.07 -20.57
N GLU A 338 -11.34 -1.01 -21.15
CA GLU A 338 -12.57 -0.71 -21.90
C GLU A 338 -13.81 -0.64 -20.99
N HIS A 339 -13.66 -1.02 -19.69
CA HIS A 339 -14.75 -1.12 -18.73
C HIS A 339 -14.47 -0.39 -17.40
N PRO A 340 -14.13 0.93 -17.44
CA PRO A 340 -13.73 1.67 -16.25
C PRO A 340 -14.82 1.73 -15.17
N ASP A 341 -16.11 1.84 -15.56
CA ASP A 341 -17.23 1.89 -14.61
C ASP A 341 -17.40 0.57 -13.85
N VAL A 342 -17.23 -0.58 -14.54
CA VAL A 342 -17.30 -1.90 -13.90
C VAL A 342 -16.08 -2.14 -12.99
N ALA A 343 -14.90 -1.68 -13.41
CA ALA A 343 -13.72 -1.72 -12.56
C ALA A 343 -13.89 -0.85 -11.30
N ALA A 344 -14.43 0.36 -11.43
CA ALA A 344 -14.72 1.25 -10.30
C ALA A 344 -15.78 0.66 -9.34
N ALA A 345 -16.78 -0.03 -9.86
CA ALA A 345 -17.77 -0.72 -9.04
C ALA A 345 -17.14 -1.87 -8.21
N PHE A 346 -16.15 -2.58 -8.77
CA PHE A 346 -15.37 -3.54 -7.98
C PHE A 346 -14.56 -2.87 -6.87
N LEU A 347 -13.96 -1.71 -7.14
CA LEU A 347 -13.27 -0.95 -6.10
C LEU A 347 -14.22 -0.45 -5.01
N ASP A 348 -15.43 0.00 -5.38
CA ASP A 348 -16.45 0.41 -4.40
C ASP A 348 -16.95 -0.76 -3.55
N TYR A 349 -17.11 -1.94 -4.15
CA TYR A 349 -17.47 -3.17 -3.43
C TYR A 349 -16.52 -3.47 -2.27
N MET A 350 -15.22 -3.16 -2.40
CA MET A 350 -14.22 -3.37 -1.34
C MET A 350 -14.53 -2.59 -0.05
N ASN A 351 -15.40 -1.56 -0.11
CA ASN A 351 -15.89 -0.80 1.03
C ASN A 351 -17.25 -1.29 1.55
N SER A 352 -17.78 -2.38 1.03
CA SER A 352 -19.05 -2.95 1.47
C SER A 352 -18.91 -3.68 2.82
N PRO A 353 -20.02 -3.88 3.56
CA PRO A 353 -20.02 -4.71 4.76
C PRO A 353 -19.54 -6.14 4.51
N GLU A 354 -19.92 -6.73 3.37
CA GLU A 354 -19.51 -8.07 2.97
C GLU A 354 -17.99 -8.14 2.74
N ALA A 355 -17.42 -7.13 2.09
CA ALA A 355 -15.98 -7.05 1.90
C ALA A 355 -15.23 -6.85 3.23
N ALA A 356 -15.81 -6.11 4.17
CA ALA A 356 -15.23 -5.93 5.50
C ALA A 356 -15.13 -7.28 6.26
N GLU A 357 -16.14 -8.15 6.18
CA GLU A 357 -16.07 -9.49 6.74
C GLU A 357 -14.92 -10.30 6.11
N ILE A 358 -14.78 -10.27 4.79
CA ILE A 358 -13.69 -10.95 4.04
C ILE A 358 -12.32 -10.41 4.45
N GLN A 359 -12.17 -9.08 4.57
CA GLN A 359 -10.92 -8.45 4.97
C GLN A 359 -10.49 -8.94 6.36
N ILE A 360 -11.38 -8.96 7.34
CA ILE A 360 -11.10 -9.42 8.70
C ILE A 360 -10.78 -10.92 8.72
N GLU A 361 -11.58 -11.76 8.07
CA GLU A 361 -11.31 -13.20 8.02
C GLU A 361 -9.95 -13.55 7.42
N THR A 362 -9.44 -12.68 6.56
CA THR A 362 -8.11 -12.82 5.96
C THR A 362 -6.98 -12.11 6.72
N GLY A 363 -7.30 -11.46 7.85
CA GLY A 363 -6.33 -10.81 8.75
C GLY A 363 -6.10 -9.33 8.47
N PHE A 364 -6.81 -8.73 7.51
CA PHE A 364 -6.71 -7.31 7.21
C PHE A 364 -7.71 -6.49 8.01
N MET A 365 -7.34 -5.27 8.35
CA MET A 365 -8.31 -4.35 8.94
C MET A 365 -9.22 -3.80 7.84
N PRO A 366 -10.54 -3.74 8.08
CA PRO A 366 -11.46 -3.20 7.10
C PRO A 366 -11.21 -1.70 6.90
N VAL A 367 -11.38 -1.25 5.67
CA VAL A 367 -11.34 0.19 5.36
C VAL A 367 -12.66 0.86 5.68
N ASN A 368 -13.74 0.10 5.74
CA ASN A 368 -15.05 0.61 6.16
C ASN A 368 -15.07 0.78 7.68
N THR A 369 -15.06 2.04 8.13
CA THR A 369 -15.08 2.40 9.57
C THR A 369 -16.41 2.12 10.26
N GLU A 370 -17.48 1.83 9.50
CA GLU A 370 -18.80 1.46 10.03
C GLU A 370 -18.97 -0.05 10.22
N ALA A 371 -17.99 -0.86 9.80
CA ALA A 371 -18.02 -2.30 9.96
C ALA A 371 -17.87 -2.68 11.44
N ASP A 372 -18.97 -3.16 12.05
CA ASP A 372 -18.98 -3.68 13.44
C ASP A 372 -18.68 -5.19 13.39
N VAL A 373 -17.42 -5.53 13.26
CA VAL A 373 -16.98 -6.92 13.22
C VAL A 373 -16.33 -7.29 14.55
N ALA A 374 -17.03 -8.13 15.31
CA ALA A 374 -16.49 -8.70 16.54
C ALA A 374 -15.34 -9.66 16.21
N THR A 375 -14.16 -9.38 16.77
CA THR A 375 -12.97 -10.20 16.59
C THR A 375 -12.55 -10.81 17.92
N ASP A 376 -12.24 -12.11 17.92
CA ASP A 376 -11.70 -12.85 19.06
C ASP A 376 -10.29 -13.37 18.73
N GLY A 377 -9.50 -13.71 19.74
CA GLY A 377 -8.15 -14.27 19.59
C GLY A 377 -7.17 -13.30 18.95
N LEU A 378 -6.29 -13.79 18.09
CA LEU A 378 -5.22 -13.00 17.45
C LEU A 378 -5.76 -11.82 16.63
N LEU A 379 -6.88 -11.99 15.91
CA LEU A 379 -7.52 -10.90 15.16
C LEU A 379 -8.06 -9.83 16.11
N GLY A 380 -8.54 -10.23 17.30
CA GLY A 380 -8.92 -9.32 18.36
C GLY A 380 -7.73 -8.50 18.88
N ASP A 381 -6.59 -9.12 19.12
CA ASP A 381 -5.36 -8.43 19.52
C ASP A 381 -4.92 -7.39 18.47
N ILE A 382 -4.99 -7.76 17.18
CA ILE A 382 -4.66 -6.86 16.08
C ILE A 382 -5.61 -5.65 16.07
N ALA A 383 -6.92 -5.89 16.14
CA ALA A 383 -7.93 -4.83 16.14
C ALA A 383 -7.81 -3.91 17.36
N GLU A 384 -7.63 -4.47 18.57
CA GLU A 384 -7.46 -3.69 19.82
C GLU A 384 -6.20 -2.85 19.78
N SER A 385 -5.08 -3.42 19.30
CA SER A 385 -3.80 -2.74 19.18
C SER A 385 -3.82 -1.63 18.12
N PHE A 386 -4.60 -1.80 17.04
CA PHE A 386 -4.72 -0.84 15.96
C PHE A 386 -5.74 0.29 16.25
N ALA A 387 -6.73 0.05 17.12
CA ALA A 387 -7.79 1.03 17.39
C ALA A 387 -7.26 2.44 17.76
N PRO A 388 -6.25 2.61 18.64
CA PRO A 388 -5.71 3.94 18.93
C PRO A 388 -5.07 4.62 17.72
N VAL A 389 -4.47 3.84 16.81
CA VAL A 389 -3.87 4.35 15.57
C VAL A 389 -4.95 4.90 14.66
N ALA A 390 -6.03 4.13 14.43
CA ALA A 390 -7.15 4.53 13.61
C ALA A 390 -7.91 5.73 14.17
N GLU A 391 -8.17 5.77 15.49
CA GLU A 391 -8.86 6.87 16.16
C GLU A 391 -8.12 8.22 16.05
N ASN A 392 -6.79 8.19 15.87
CA ASN A 392 -5.94 9.38 15.79
C ASN A 392 -5.39 9.63 14.39
N ASP A 393 -5.81 8.84 13.40
CA ASP A 393 -5.35 8.92 12.00
C ASP A 393 -3.81 8.83 11.88
N ASN A 394 -3.19 7.97 12.70
CA ASN A 394 -1.75 7.82 12.85
C ASN A 394 -1.18 6.68 11.97
N ILE A 395 -1.73 6.48 10.78
CA ILE A 395 -1.16 5.56 9.78
C ILE A 395 -0.17 6.33 8.91
N VAL A 396 1.03 5.80 8.76
CA VAL A 396 2.05 6.35 7.86
C VAL A 396 2.44 5.33 6.79
N PRO A 397 2.72 5.76 5.56
CA PRO A 397 3.11 4.86 4.47
C PRO A 397 4.46 4.19 4.71
N PHE A 398 4.78 3.15 3.94
CA PHE A 398 6.09 2.52 3.97
C PHE A 398 7.18 3.43 3.37
N PRO A 399 8.44 3.34 3.85
CA PRO A 399 9.51 4.26 3.45
C PRO A 399 9.98 4.09 1.99
N ASP A 400 9.68 2.95 1.37
CA ASP A 400 9.99 2.72 -0.05
C ASP A 400 9.13 3.57 -1.01
N PHE A 401 8.04 4.17 -0.51
CA PHE A 401 7.21 5.11 -1.28
C PHE A 401 7.93 6.45 -1.55
N ALA A 402 8.99 6.76 -0.79
CA ALA A 402 9.69 8.04 -0.88
C ALA A 402 10.29 8.34 -2.26
N ALA A 403 10.80 7.33 -2.97
CA ALA A 403 11.33 7.50 -4.33
C ALA A 403 11.43 6.15 -5.06
N PRO A 404 11.45 6.14 -6.41
CA PRO A 404 11.75 4.93 -7.19
C PRO A 404 13.10 4.31 -6.80
N GLY A 405 13.14 3.00 -6.55
CA GLY A 405 14.35 2.28 -6.14
C GLY A 405 14.75 2.46 -4.67
N MET A 406 13.95 3.14 -3.87
CA MET A 406 14.19 3.33 -2.45
C MET A 406 14.23 1.99 -1.70
N ILE A 407 13.38 1.04 -2.05
CA ILE A 407 13.33 -0.29 -1.41
C ILE A 407 14.69 -1.01 -1.46
N ASP A 408 15.38 -0.98 -2.61
CA ASP A 408 16.68 -1.62 -2.78
C ASP A 408 17.74 -0.96 -1.87
N ARG A 409 17.66 0.37 -1.73
CA ARG A 409 18.59 1.13 -0.90
C ARG A 409 18.36 0.90 0.59
N LEU A 410 17.10 0.87 1.01
CA LEU A 410 16.69 0.55 2.38
C LEU A 410 17.18 -0.84 2.78
N THR A 411 16.84 -1.86 1.98
CA THR A 411 17.22 -3.25 2.24
C THR A 411 18.74 -3.42 2.30
N ALA A 412 19.47 -2.94 1.29
CA ALA A 412 20.94 -3.07 1.25
C ALA A 412 21.63 -2.33 2.42
N GLY A 413 21.09 -1.16 2.79
CA GLY A 413 21.62 -0.36 3.89
C GLY A 413 21.44 -1.05 5.24
N LEU A 414 20.23 -1.57 5.52
CA LEU A 414 19.94 -2.30 6.76
C LEU A 414 20.72 -3.62 6.86
N GLN A 415 20.91 -4.35 5.76
CA GLN A 415 21.83 -5.48 5.73
C GLN A 415 23.26 -5.06 6.10
N GLY A 416 23.68 -3.86 5.69
CA GLY A 416 24.94 -3.25 6.08
C GLY A 416 25.03 -2.95 7.57
N ILE A 417 23.97 -2.38 8.17
CA ILE A 417 23.84 -2.11 9.62
C ILE A 417 23.92 -3.44 10.40
N ILE A 418 23.09 -4.44 10.04
CA ILE A 418 23.03 -5.75 10.71
C ILE A 418 24.39 -6.46 10.66
N SER A 419 25.15 -6.30 9.60
CA SER A 419 26.50 -6.89 9.46
C SER A 419 27.64 -5.98 9.95
N GLY A 420 27.35 -4.82 10.53
CA GLY A 420 28.32 -3.85 11.03
C GLY A 420 29.24 -3.24 9.95
N ARG A 421 28.81 -3.26 8.67
CA ARG A 421 29.59 -2.75 7.52
C ARG A 421 29.22 -1.34 7.10
N THR A 422 28.06 -0.85 7.52
CA THR A 422 27.53 0.47 7.20
C THR A 422 27.32 1.24 8.49
N THR A 423 27.69 2.50 8.53
CA THR A 423 27.41 3.39 9.65
C THR A 423 26.00 3.99 9.51
N THR A 424 25.43 4.46 10.63
CA THR A 424 24.16 5.19 10.62
C THR A 424 24.19 6.38 9.65
N GLU A 425 25.26 7.19 9.67
CA GLU A 425 25.45 8.34 8.79
C GLU A 425 25.48 7.93 7.31
N ASP A 426 26.27 6.92 6.94
CA ASP A 426 26.36 6.42 5.56
C ASP A 426 25.02 5.87 5.07
N TYR A 427 24.28 5.18 5.97
CA TYR A 427 22.95 4.64 5.64
C TYR A 427 21.96 5.76 5.31
N LEU A 428 21.75 6.70 6.22
CA LEU A 428 20.79 7.79 6.04
C LEU A 428 21.16 8.69 4.85
N SER A 429 22.45 9.00 4.69
CA SER A 429 22.93 9.78 3.54
C SER A 429 22.64 9.05 2.22
N SER A 430 22.79 7.73 2.19
CA SER A 430 22.48 6.94 1.00
C SER A 430 20.99 6.95 0.63
N LEU A 431 20.08 7.02 1.61
CA LEU A 431 18.64 7.18 1.37
C LEU A 431 18.32 8.59 0.84
N GLN A 432 18.94 9.62 1.47
CA GLN A 432 18.74 11.00 1.05
C GLN A 432 19.29 11.26 -0.37
N GLU A 433 20.36 10.59 -0.78
CA GLU A 433 20.87 10.66 -2.16
C GLU A 433 19.83 10.16 -3.19
N VAL A 434 19.15 9.03 -2.92
CA VAL A 434 18.09 8.50 -3.78
C VAL A 434 16.93 9.49 -3.83
N TRP A 435 16.50 9.98 -2.67
CA TRP A 435 15.42 10.95 -2.56
C TRP A 435 15.72 12.23 -3.35
N THR A 436 16.90 12.83 -3.13
CA THR A 436 17.33 14.06 -3.82
C THR A 436 17.48 13.84 -5.33
N SER A 437 17.88 12.65 -5.77
CA SER A 437 17.96 12.34 -7.21
C SER A 437 16.60 12.32 -7.90
N HIS A 438 15.52 12.09 -7.16
CA HIS A 438 14.15 12.06 -7.68
C HIS A 438 13.44 13.42 -7.54
N HIS A 439 13.57 14.07 -6.37
CA HIS A 439 12.83 15.29 -6.01
C HIS A 439 13.65 16.58 -6.18
N GLY A 440 14.98 16.49 -6.39
CA GLY A 440 15.93 17.61 -6.41
C GLY A 440 16.13 18.32 -7.77
#